data_2083e5d8dba325a2d050ea4f6559bfc7
#
_entry.id   2083e5d8dba325a2d050ea4f6559bfc7
#
_cell.length_a   1.000
_cell.length_b   1.000
_cell.length_c   1.000
_cell.angle_alpha   90.00
_cell.angle_beta   90.00
_cell.angle_gamma   90.00
#
_symmetry.space_group_name_H-M   'P 1'
#
loop_
_entity.id
_entity.type
_entity.pdbx_description
1 polymer ?
#
loop_
_entity_poly.entity_id
_entity_poly.type
_entity_poly.pdbx_seq_one_letter_code
_entity_poly.pdbx_strand_id
1 'polypeptide(L)'
;LKSANLILSQCLGIISANLFLGVQMTLMVAKLNETKNIIYHTLLLSMYDIVLCIPVTIICCKIYQQLFKPLRLLIVNGNHASEICKKVMSREDKYEIGNIIQEKDISNEEILAHMKDHDAVLLNGLTESGRKRITQLCYTKSIRTYFKPEVMDVFVKGANCINLFDTPLYMNENIGLSYGVLA
;
A
#
# COMPACT_ATOMS: atom_id res chain seq x y z
N LEU A 1 -7.18 -0.40 3.31
CA LEU A 1 -7.38 -1.50 4.27
C LEU A 1 -8.87 -1.81 4.31
N LYS A 2 -9.27 -3.06 4.06
CA LYS A 2 -10.68 -3.44 4.21
C LYS A 2 -11.05 -3.21 5.68
N SER A 3 -12.12 -2.48 5.95
CA SER A 3 -12.60 -2.16 7.30
C SER A 3 -12.69 -3.39 8.21
N ALA A 4 -13.04 -4.55 7.64
CA ALA A 4 -13.06 -5.82 8.34
C ALA A 4 -11.69 -6.23 8.94
N ASN A 5 -10.60 -6.07 8.19
CA ASN A 5 -9.26 -6.41 8.68
C ASN A 5 -8.82 -5.47 9.82
N LEU A 6 -9.24 -4.19 9.73
CA LEU A 6 -8.96 -3.23 10.78
C LEU A 6 -9.71 -3.59 12.07
N ILE A 7 -11.02 -3.89 11.97
CA ILE A 7 -11.84 -4.32 13.10
C ILE A 7 -11.25 -5.58 13.75
N LEU A 8 -10.89 -6.58 12.94
CA LEU A 8 -10.32 -7.83 13.44
C LEU A 8 -9.00 -7.60 14.18
N SER A 9 -8.13 -6.74 13.64
CA SER A 9 -6.87 -6.37 14.30
C SER A 9 -7.09 -5.65 15.62
N GLN A 10 -8.06 -4.73 15.68
CA GLN A 10 -8.43 -4.03 16.91
C GLN A 10 -9.00 -4.99 17.97
N CYS A 11 -9.92 -5.88 17.56
CA CYS A 11 -10.47 -6.89 18.47
C CYS A 11 -9.39 -7.79 19.06
N LEU A 12 -8.44 -8.23 18.24
CA LEU A 12 -7.32 -9.06 18.71
C LEU A 12 -6.43 -8.30 19.69
N GLY A 13 -6.17 -7.00 19.43
CA GLY A 13 -5.43 -6.13 20.34
C GLY A 13 -6.13 -5.97 21.70
N ILE A 14 -7.44 -5.72 21.68
CA ILE A 14 -8.26 -5.60 22.92
C ILE A 14 -8.22 -6.90 23.73
N ILE A 15 -8.42 -8.05 23.09
CA ILE A 15 -8.38 -9.35 23.78
C ILE A 15 -7.02 -9.58 24.41
N SER A 16 -5.94 -9.31 23.69
CA SER A 16 -4.57 -9.48 24.18
C SER A 16 -4.26 -8.56 25.36
N ALA A 17 -4.68 -7.29 25.29
CA ALA A 17 -4.47 -6.31 26.35
C ALA A 17 -5.25 -6.69 27.61
N ASN A 18 -6.53 -7.06 27.48
CA ASN A 18 -7.37 -7.45 28.59
C ASN A 18 -6.93 -8.78 29.25
N LEU A 19 -6.42 -9.72 28.45
CA LEU A 19 -5.83 -10.96 28.98
C LEU A 19 -4.60 -10.65 29.84
N PHE A 20 -3.71 -9.76 29.37
CA PHE A 20 -2.55 -9.32 30.13
C PHE A 20 -2.96 -8.63 31.43
N LEU A 21 -3.96 -7.73 31.37
CA LEU A 21 -4.52 -7.05 32.51
C LEU A 21 -5.08 -8.05 33.53
N GLY A 22 -5.85 -9.06 33.10
CA GLY A 22 -6.41 -10.11 33.94
C GLY A 22 -5.35 -10.91 34.68
N VAL A 23 -4.26 -11.28 33.97
CA VAL A 23 -3.13 -11.97 34.60
C VAL A 23 -2.46 -11.08 35.63
N GLN A 24 -2.21 -9.82 35.32
CA GLN A 24 -1.62 -8.87 36.27
C GLN A 24 -2.46 -8.68 37.53
N MET A 25 -3.78 -8.51 37.37
CA MET A 25 -4.70 -8.37 38.51
C MET A 25 -4.74 -9.62 39.38
N THR A 26 -4.72 -10.80 38.75
CA THR A 26 -4.69 -12.09 39.50
C THR A 26 -3.41 -12.22 40.32
N LEU A 27 -2.27 -11.81 39.78
CA LEU A 27 -0.99 -11.84 40.52
C LEU A 27 -0.97 -10.84 41.67
N MET A 28 -1.58 -9.65 41.52
CA MET A 28 -1.64 -8.63 42.58
C MET A 28 -2.54 -9.03 43.73
N VAL A 29 -3.67 -9.67 43.44
CA VAL A 29 -4.67 -10.03 44.50
C VAL A 29 -4.23 -11.26 45.26
N ALA A 30 -3.46 -12.19 44.67
CA ALA A 30 -2.89 -13.39 45.30
C ALA A 30 -3.86 -14.28 46.10
N LYS A 31 -5.19 -14.11 45.91
CA LYS A 31 -6.24 -14.87 46.55
C LYS A 31 -7.02 -15.73 45.57
N LEU A 32 -6.91 -17.04 45.69
CA LEU A 32 -7.55 -18.00 44.76
C LEU A 32 -9.08 -17.85 44.68
N ASN A 33 -9.73 -17.43 45.76
CA ASN A 33 -11.20 -17.27 45.79
C ASN A 33 -11.68 -16.07 44.96
N GLU A 34 -10.87 -15.06 44.79
CA GLU A 34 -11.23 -13.85 44.02
C GLU A 34 -10.87 -13.96 42.54
N THR A 35 -10.04 -14.94 42.15
CA THR A 35 -9.59 -15.16 40.77
C THR A 35 -10.76 -15.38 39.81
N LYS A 36 -11.81 -16.11 40.26
CA LYS A 36 -13.01 -16.32 39.42
C LYS A 36 -13.73 -15.02 39.07
N ASN A 37 -13.85 -14.13 40.07
CA ASN A 37 -14.49 -12.83 39.89
C ASN A 37 -13.65 -11.93 38.95
N ILE A 38 -12.32 -11.95 39.08
CA ILE A 38 -11.40 -11.21 38.23
C ILE A 38 -11.56 -11.69 36.78
N ILE A 39 -11.56 -12.99 36.53
CA ILE A 39 -11.73 -13.55 35.18
C ILE A 39 -13.09 -13.13 34.61
N TYR A 40 -14.17 -13.22 35.37
CA TYR A 40 -15.50 -12.82 34.94
C TYR A 40 -15.55 -11.35 34.56
N HIS A 41 -15.02 -10.45 35.37
CA HIS A 41 -15.00 -9.01 35.12
C HIS A 41 -14.10 -8.66 33.92
N THR A 42 -12.97 -9.35 33.73
CA THR A 42 -12.08 -9.16 32.59
C THR A 42 -12.75 -9.57 31.28
N LEU A 43 -13.48 -10.69 31.27
CA LEU A 43 -14.26 -11.12 30.12
C LEU A 43 -15.39 -10.13 29.77
N LEU A 44 -16.10 -9.66 30.78
CA LEU A 44 -17.18 -8.69 30.61
C LEU A 44 -16.64 -7.35 30.08
N LEU A 45 -15.49 -6.90 30.60
CA LEU A 45 -14.78 -5.72 30.07
C LEU A 45 -14.39 -5.91 28.60
N SER A 46 -13.82 -7.06 28.26
CA SER A 46 -13.43 -7.36 26.87
C SER A 46 -14.64 -7.32 25.92
N MET A 47 -15.78 -7.87 26.33
CA MET A 47 -17.01 -7.79 25.52
C MET A 47 -17.46 -6.34 25.33
N TYR A 48 -17.45 -5.54 26.39
CA TYR A 48 -17.83 -4.14 26.34
C TYR A 48 -16.92 -3.33 25.41
N ASP A 49 -15.60 -3.52 25.54
CA ASP A 49 -14.60 -2.86 24.70
C ASP A 49 -14.76 -3.20 23.21
N ILE A 50 -15.05 -4.48 22.90
CA ILE A 50 -15.29 -4.91 21.53
C ILE A 50 -16.57 -4.25 20.95
N VAL A 51 -17.66 -4.23 21.76
CA VAL A 51 -18.93 -3.61 21.34
C VAL A 51 -18.75 -2.12 21.07
N LEU A 52 -17.94 -1.42 21.86
CA LEU A 52 -17.62 -0.01 21.62
C LEU A 52 -16.66 0.19 20.43
N CYS A 53 -15.67 -0.68 20.28
CA CYS A 53 -14.64 -0.56 19.26
C CYS A 53 -15.22 -0.64 17.83
N ILE A 54 -16.21 -1.50 17.59
CA ILE A 54 -16.80 -1.71 16.26
C ILE A 54 -17.41 -0.41 15.68
N PRO A 55 -18.36 0.26 16.36
CA PRO A 55 -18.96 1.48 15.84
C PRO A 55 -17.94 2.62 15.70
N VAL A 56 -17.03 2.77 16.65
CA VAL A 56 -15.97 3.79 16.59
C VAL A 56 -15.09 3.57 15.34
N THR A 57 -14.68 2.34 15.10
CA THR A 57 -13.86 2.01 13.92
C THR A 57 -14.61 2.29 12.63
N ILE A 58 -15.91 1.97 12.54
CA ILE A 58 -16.73 2.25 11.36
C ILE A 58 -16.86 3.76 11.12
N ILE A 59 -17.09 4.54 12.18
CA ILE A 59 -17.19 6.00 12.10
C ILE A 59 -15.86 6.59 11.63
N CYS A 60 -14.73 6.18 12.24
CA CYS A 60 -13.40 6.63 11.84
C CYS A 60 -13.08 6.28 10.38
N CYS A 61 -13.44 5.08 9.92
CA CYS A 61 -13.27 4.70 8.52
C CYS A 61 -14.09 5.59 7.57
N LYS A 62 -15.34 5.92 7.91
CA LYS A 62 -16.16 6.81 7.10
C LYS A 62 -15.60 8.23 7.04
N ILE A 63 -15.17 8.77 8.18
CA ILE A 63 -14.52 10.10 8.24
C ILE A 63 -13.24 10.10 7.38
N TYR A 64 -12.43 9.05 7.50
CA TYR A 64 -11.22 8.91 6.68
C TYR A 64 -11.52 8.90 5.18
N GLN A 65 -12.54 8.15 4.75
CA GLN A 65 -12.94 8.11 3.33
C GLN A 65 -13.47 9.45 2.82
N GLN A 66 -14.12 10.24 3.67
CA GLN A 66 -14.58 11.59 3.30
C GLN A 66 -13.43 12.60 3.18
N LEU A 67 -12.44 12.49 4.06
CA LEU A 67 -11.27 13.37 4.05
C LEU A 67 -10.29 13.03 2.91
N PHE A 68 -10.11 11.75 2.62
CA PHE A 68 -9.17 11.26 1.63
C PHE A 68 -9.93 10.65 0.44
N LYS A 69 -10.23 11.48 -0.54
CA LYS A 69 -10.84 11.02 -1.79
C LYS A 69 -9.90 10.06 -2.51
N PRO A 70 -10.42 8.99 -3.13
CA PRO A 70 -9.61 8.09 -3.94
C PRO A 70 -8.95 8.84 -5.10
N LEU A 71 -7.72 8.46 -5.43
CA LEU A 71 -6.97 9.03 -6.55
C LEU A 71 -7.56 8.54 -7.86
N ARG A 72 -7.89 9.47 -8.77
CA ARG A 72 -8.35 9.15 -10.12
C ARG A 72 -7.17 8.67 -10.96
N LEU A 73 -7.23 7.41 -11.38
CA LEU A 73 -6.22 6.78 -12.19
C LEU A 73 -6.61 6.73 -13.66
N LEU A 74 -5.71 7.21 -14.51
CA LEU A 74 -5.72 6.92 -15.93
C LEU A 74 -4.89 5.66 -16.19
N ILE A 75 -5.48 4.62 -16.76
CA ILE A 75 -4.77 3.39 -17.08
C ILE A 75 -4.39 3.39 -18.56
N VAL A 76 -3.11 3.30 -18.85
CA VAL A 76 -2.62 3.10 -20.22
C VAL A 76 -2.16 1.65 -20.37
N ASN A 77 -2.90 0.89 -21.18
CA ASN A 77 -2.62 -0.51 -21.45
C ASN A 77 -1.81 -0.66 -22.75
N GLY A 78 -0.78 -1.48 -22.67
CA GLY A 78 -0.08 -2.01 -23.84
C GLY A 78 -0.58 -3.41 -24.21
N ASN A 79 0.16 -4.08 -25.11
CA ASN A 79 -0.18 -5.42 -25.61
C ASN A 79 -0.14 -6.53 -24.55
N HIS A 80 0.59 -6.33 -23.47
CA HIS A 80 0.76 -7.28 -22.38
C HIS A 80 0.07 -6.79 -21.09
N ALA A 81 -1.23 -6.50 -21.19
CA ALA A 81 -2.03 -6.10 -20.03
C ALA A 81 -1.93 -7.16 -18.92
N SER A 82 -1.29 -6.81 -17.85
CA SER A 82 -1.04 -7.72 -16.72
C SER A 82 -2.18 -7.67 -15.71
N GLU A 83 -2.19 -8.60 -14.75
CA GLU A 83 -3.14 -8.67 -13.64
C GLU A 83 -3.15 -7.43 -12.71
N ILE A 84 -2.28 -6.45 -12.96
CA ILE A 84 -2.17 -5.23 -12.15
C ILE A 84 -3.50 -4.48 -12.13
N CYS A 85 -4.21 -4.39 -13.26
CA CYS A 85 -5.53 -3.75 -13.32
C CYS A 85 -6.51 -4.39 -12.35
N LYS A 86 -6.56 -5.73 -12.26
CA LYS A 86 -7.41 -6.45 -11.30
C LYS A 86 -7.04 -6.14 -9.86
N LYS A 87 -5.73 -6.03 -9.55
CA LYS A 87 -5.23 -5.69 -8.21
C LYS A 87 -5.57 -4.24 -7.83
N VAL A 88 -5.49 -3.32 -8.78
CA VAL A 88 -5.88 -1.92 -8.56
C VAL A 88 -7.39 -1.80 -8.37
N MET A 89 -8.19 -2.48 -9.21
CA MET A 89 -9.65 -2.56 -9.06
C MET A 89 -10.10 -3.11 -7.71
N SER A 90 -9.32 -3.99 -7.09
CA SER A 90 -9.64 -4.52 -5.74
C SER A 90 -9.41 -3.50 -4.62
N ARG A 91 -8.86 -2.32 -4.90
CA ARG A 91 -8.51 -1.26 -3.95
C ARG A 91 -9.28 0.03 -4.24
N GLU A 92 -10.59 -0.09 -4.36
CA GLU A 92 -11.52 1.05 -4.55
C GLU A 92 -11.44 2.09 -3.43
N ASP A 93 -10.90 1.69 -2.27
CA ASP A 93 -10.64 2.57 -1.14
C ASP A 93 -9.56 3.64 -1.42
N LYS A 94 -8.67 3.39 -2.38
CA LYS A 94 -7.54 4.27 -2.71
C LYS A 94 -7.54 4.81 -4.13
N TYR A 95 -8.10 4.06 -5.06
CA TYR A 95 -8.02 4.33 -6.48
C TYR A 95 -9.40 4.28 -7.13
N GLU A 96 -9.73 5.32 -7.85
CA GLU A 96 -10.87 5.39 -8.75
C GLU A 96 -10.35 5.30 -10.18
N ILE A 97 -10.81 4.31 -10.94
CA ILE A 97 -10.42 4.18 -12.34
C ILE A 97 -11.25 5.14 -13.16
N GLY A 98 -10.61 6.16 -13.71
CA GLY A 98 -11.25 7.09 -14.63
C GLY A 98 -11.38 6.48 -16.02
N ASN A 99 -10.30 6.53 -16.81
CA ASN A 99 -10.30 6.05 -18.18
C ASN A 99 -9.23 4.95 -18.38
N ILE A 100 -9.53 4.03 -19.30
CA ILE A 100 -8.59 2.99 -19.76
C ILE A 100 -8.33 3.23 -21.23
N ILE A 101 -7.07 3.40 -21.59
CA ILE A 101 -6.64 3.78 -22.93
C ILE A 101 -5.63 2.74 -23.44
N GLN A 102 -5.65 2.46 -24.74
CA GLN A 102 -4.66 1.60 -25.38
C GLN A 102 -3.51 2.43 -25.96
N GLU A 103 -2.27 1.95 -25.80
CA GLU A 103 -1.06 2.63 -26.26
C GLU A 103 -1.08 2.93 -27.78
N LYS A 104 -1.68 2.01 -28.56
CA LYS A 104 -1.65 2.07 -30.04
C LYS A 104 -2.57 3.14 -30.63
N ASP A 105 -3.61 3.53 -29.91
CA ASP A 105 -4.72 4.30 -30.46
C ASP A 105 -4.64 5.80 -30.12
N ILE A 106 -3.52 6.24 -29.49
CA ILE A 106 -3.52 7.57 -28.88
C ILE A 106 -2.31 8.41 -29.28
N SER A 107 -2.63 9.64 -29.71
CA SER A 107 -1.67 10.72 -29.90
C SER A 107 -1.20 11.32 -28.55
N ASN A 108 -0.06 12.01 -28.58
CA ASN A 108 0.45 12.68 -27.37
C ASN A 108 -0.51 13.76 -26.84
N GLU A 109 -1.24 14.40 -27.73
CA GLU A 109 -2.19 15.48 -27.38
C GLU A 109 -3.41 14.93 -26.65
N GLU A 110 -3.92 13.79 -27.10
CA GLU A 110 -5.04 13.10 -26.47
C GLU A 110 -4.67 12.55 -25.10
N ILE A 111 -3.46 11.97 -24.94
CA ILE A 111 -2.95 11.55 -23.64
C ILE A 111 -2.89 12.73 -22.68
N LEU A 112 -2.36 13.87 -23.13
CA LEU A 112 -2.28 15.09 -22.32
C LEU A 112 -3.66 15.65 -21.94
N ALA A 113 -4.65 15.54 -22.83
CA ALA A 113 -6.01 15.93 -22.53
C ALA A 113 -6.61 15.07 -21.41
N HIS A 114 -6.47 13.75 -21.52
CA HIS A 114 -6.93 12.83 -20.48
C HIS A 114 -6.19 12.98 -19.16
N MET A 115 -4.89 13.32 -19.18
CA MET A 115 -4.11 13.53 -17.97
C MET A 115 -4.61 14.70 -17.10
N LYS A 116 -5.28 15.70 -17.69
CA LYS A 116 -5.76 16.88 -16.94
C LYS A 116 -6.82 16.53 -15.90
N ASP A 117 -7.61 15.50 -16.16
CA ASP A 117 -8.74 15.10 -15.32
C ASP A 117 -8.37 13.96 -14.35
N HIS A 118 -7.09 13.56 -14.31
CA HIS A 118 -6.61 12.43 -13.51
C HIS A 118 -5.44 12.83 -12.61
N ASP A 119 -5.40 12.25 -11.41
CA ASP A 119 -4.36 12.53 -10.41
C ASP A 119 -3.09 11.72 -10.64
N ALA A 120 -3.21 10.58 -11.31
CA ALA A 120 -2.10 9.68 -11.58
C ALA A 120 -2.34 8.80 -12.82
N VAL A 121 -1.25 8.33 -13.41
CA VAL A 121 -1.23 7.45 -14.59
C VAL A 121 -0.63 6.10 -14.21
N LEU A 122 -1.32 5.01 -14.56
CA LEU A 122 -0.82 3.64 -14.42
C LEU A 122 -0.42 3.08 -15.78
N LEU A 123 0.85 2.77 -15.95
CA LEU A 123 1.41 2.17 -17.15
C LEU A 123 1.43 0.65 -17.01
N ASN A 124 0.74 -0.06 -17.88
CA ASN A 124 0.55 -1.49 -17.79
C ASN A 124 0.88 -2.22 -19.11
N GLY A 125 2.01 -2.92 -19.14
CA GLY A 125 2.42 -3.75 -20.28
C GLY A 125 2.69 -2.98 -21.56
N LEU A 126 3.18 -1.74 -21.46
CA LEU A 126 3.56 -0.92 -22.62
C LEU A 126 4.84 -1.43 -23.27
N THR A 127 5.06 -0.97 -24.51
CA THR A 127 6.36 -1.10 -25.18
C THR A 127 7.40 -0.21 -24.47
N GLU A 128 8.69 -0.54 -24.58
CA GLU A 128 9.76 0.25 -23.96
C GLU A 128 9.74 1.72 -24.47
N SER A 129 9.53 1.90 -25.76
CA SER A 129 9.39 3.23 -26.37
C SER A 129 8.17 4.00 -25.87
N GLY A 130 7.02 3.35 -25.77
CA GLY A 130 5.78 3.93 -25.24
C GLY A 130 5.91 4.29 -23.76
N ARG A 131 6.50 3.40 -22.96
CA ARG A 131 6.78 3.64 -21.55
C ARG A 131 7.66 4.88 -21.36
N LYS A 132 8.78 4.96 -22.08
CA LYS A 132 9.68 6.13 -22.03
C LYS A 132 8.96 7.42 -22.41
N ARG A 133 8.20 7.39 -23.51
CA ARG A 133 7.42 8.53 -24.01
C ARG A 133 6.42 9.03 -22.97
N ILE A 134 5.59 8.14 -22.46
CA ILE A 134 4.51 8.52 -21.53
C ILE A 134 5.08 8.94 -20.17
N THR A 135 6.12 8.26 -19.68
CA THR A 135 6.80 8.67 -18.43
C THR A 135 7.39 10.07 -18.55
N GLN A 136 7.98 10.42 -19.70
CA GLN A 136 8.50 11.76 -19.93
C GLN A 136 7.39 12.82 -19.97
N LEU A 137 6.24 12.53 -20.58
CA LEU A 137 5.07 13.41 -20.57
C LEU A 137 4.54 13.62 -19.14
N CYS A 138 4.41 12.55 -18.37
CA CYS A 138 3.98 12.62 -16.97
C CYS A 138 4.95 13.46 -16.11
N TYR A 139 6.25 13.26 -16.29
CA TYR A 139 7.29 14.02 -15.61
C TYR A 139 7.19 15.52 -15.92
N THR A 140 7.05 15.87 -17.20
CA THR A 140 6.92 17.28 -17.65
C THR A 140 5.66 17.95 -17.06
N LYS A 141 4.60 17.19 -16.82
CA LYS A 141 3.35 17.70 -16.24
C LYS A 141 3.24 17.51 -14.72
N SER A 142 4.28 16.99 -14.07
CA SER A 142 4.30 16.69 -12.64
C SER A 142 3.17 15.76 -12.18
N ILE A 143 2.75 14.82 -13.03
CA ILE A 143 1.71 13.83 -12.75
C ILE A 143 2.36 12.56 -12.20
N ARG A 144 1.75 11.99 -11.15
CA ARG A 144 2.23 10.74 -10.54
C ARG A 144 2.10 9.59 -11.53
N THR A 145 3.18 8.82 -11.67
CA THR A 145 3.21 7.67 -12.57
C THR A 145 3.46 6.39 -11.80
N TYR A 146 2.63 5.39 -12.03
CA TYR A 146 2.78 4.05 -11.49
C TYR A 146 3.12 3.09 -12.62
N PHE A 147 4.14 2.27 -12.45
CA PHE A 147 4.51 1.23 -13.40
C PHE A 147 5.11 0.03 -12.68
N LYS A 148 5.01 -1.13 -13.32
CA LYS A 148 5.70 -2.33 -12.84
C LYS A 148 7.19 -2.18 -13.19
N PRO A 149 8.11 -2.28 -12.21
CA PRO A 149 9.52 -2.23 -12.53
C PRO A 149 9.92 -3.42 -13.40
N GLU A 150 10.74 -3.16 -14.39
CA GLU A 150 11.42 -4.17 -15.18
C GLU A 150 12.77 -4.53 -14.56
N VAL A 151 13.41 -5.58 -15.06
CA VAL A 151 14.67 -6.07 -14.50
C VAL A 151 15.72 -4.97 -14.46
N MET A 152 15.83 -4.16 -15.53
CA MET A 152 16.78 -3.04 -15.57
C MET A 152 16.49 -1.95 -14.54
N ASP A 153 15.22 -1.65 -14.24
CA ASP A 153 14.86 -0.68 -13.20
C ASP A 153 15.32 -1.14 -11.80
N VAL A 154 15.23 -2.46 -11.57
CA VAL A 154 15.69 -3.06 -10.30
C VAL A 154 17.21 -2.97 -10.19
N PHE A 155 17.93 -3.25 -11.28
CA PHE A 155 19.38 -3.13 -11.31
C PHE A 155 19.83 -1.67 -11.08
N VAL A 156 19.22 -0.71 -11.78
CA VAL A 156 19.54 0.72 -11.61
C VAL A 156 19.26 1.20 -10.18
N LYS A 157 18.17 0.73 -9.56
CA LYS A 157 17.84 1.08 -8.17
C LYS A 157 18.85 0.55 -7.15
N GLY A 158 19.46 -0.61 -7.43
CA GLY A 158 20.49 -1.24 -6.59
C GLY A 158 21.92 -0.81 -6.93
N ALA A 159 22.11 -0.02 -7.98
CA ALA A 159 23.43 0.36 -8.45
C ALA A 159 23.96 1.61 -7.72
N ASN A 160 25.27 1.63 -7.51
CA ASN A 160 25.96 2.82 -7.03
C ASN A 160 26.23 3.77 -8.21
N CYS A 161 25.88 5.05 -8.04
CA CYS A 161 26.19 6.06 -9.04
C CYS A 161 27.63 6.55 -8.83
N ILE A 162 28.49 6.38 -9.84
CA ILE A 162 29.87 6.85 -9.85
C ILE A 162 29.99 7.89 -10.95
N ASN A 163 30.59 9.03 -10.62
CA ASN A 163 30.91 10.03 -11.63
C ASN A 163 32.31 9.77 -12.18
N LEU A 164 32.38 9.39 -13.45
CA LEU A 164 33.64 9.30 -14.17
C LEU A 164 33.80 10.57 -15.01
N PHE A 165 34.64 11.48 -14.55
CA PHE A 165 34.70 12.87 -15.04
C PHE A 165 33.31 13.53 -14.89
N ASP A 166 32.72 14.04 -15.93
CA ASP A 166 31.39 14.68 -15.90
C ASP A 166 30.25 13.74 -16.32
N THR A 167 30.53 12.42 -16.43
CA THR A 167 29.52 11.44 -16.86
C THR A 167 29.13 10.54 -15.71
N PRO A 168 27.83 10.52 -15.30
CA PRO A 168 27.34 9.60 -14.29
C PRO A 168 27.27 8.18 -14.86
N LEU A 169 27.88 7.23 -14.18
CA LEU A 169 27.85 5.80 -14.50
C LEU A 169 27.20 5.02 -13.35
N TYR A 170 26.36 4.05 -13.70
CA TYR A 170 25.80 3.13 -12.73
C TYR A 170 26.68 1.87 -12.62
N MET A 171 27.26 1.66 -11.45
CA MET A 171 28.02 0.47 -11.14
C MET A 171 27.17 -0.48 -10.32
N ASN A 172 26.93 -1.67 -10.83
CA ASN A 172 26.27 -2.74 -10.10
C ASN A 172 27.34 -3.76 -9.68
N GLU A 173 27.68 -3.77 -8.41
CA GLU A 173 28.54 -4.80 -7.83
C GLU A 173 27.64 -5.99 -7.46
N ASN A 174 27.81 -7.10 -8.13
CA ASN A 174 27.22 -8.36 -7.72
C ASN A 174 28.04 -8.85 -6.50
N ILE A 175 27.75 -8.28 -5.32
CA ILE A 175 28.29 -8.79 -4.06
C ILE A 175 27.56 -10.11 -3.82
N GLY A 176 28.06 -11.17 -4.47
CA GLY A 176 27.71 -12.52 -4.09
C GLY A 176 27.94 -12.62 -2.58
N LEU A 177 26.98 -13.14 -1.84
CA LEU A 177 27.10 -13.40 -0.42
C LEU A 177 28.46 -14.10 -0.17
N SER A 178 29.45 -13.31 0.22
CA SER A 178 30.72 -13.84 0.64
C SER A 178 30.46 -14.62 1.91
N TYR A 179 30.68 -15.92 1.87
CA TYR A 179 30.57 -16.83 3.01
C TYR A 179 31.41 -16.41 4.24
N GLY A 180 32.17 -15.31 4.15
CA GLY A 180 33.01 -14.77 5.21
C GLY A 180 32.32 -13.90 6.27
N VAL A 181 31.01 -13.65 6.16
CA VAL A 181 30.24 -12.83 7.13
C VAL A 181 29.45 -13.70 8.13
N LEU A 182 29.56 -15.02 8.04
CA LEU A 182 28.87 -15.98 8.92
C LEU A 182 29.85 -16.71 9.87
N ALA A 183 30.95 -16.09 10.25
CA ALA A 183 31.84 -16.60 11.29
C ALA A 183 31.83 -15.69 12.52
#